data_0d425053019f3a74a69c26a266fa804c
#
_entry.id   0d425053019f3a74a69c26a266fa804c
#
_cell.length_a   1.000
_cell.length_b   1.000
_cell.length_c   1.000
_cell.angle_alpha   90.00
_cell.angle_beta   90.00
_cell.angle_gamma   90.00
#
_symmetry.space_group_name_H-M   'P 1'
#
loop_
_entity.id
_entity.type
_entity.pdbx_description
1 polymer ?
#
loop_
_entity_poly.entity_id
_entity_poly.type
_entity_poly.pdbx_seq_one_letter_code
_entity_poly.pdbx_strand_id
1 'polypeptide(L)'
;MNTKFAKWSALVAVAVLFAGCKAKEPASEPKPAETAKVVTPAPAPAPAETKPSEPAAAPAEKPAPAAKPGNLLKPETLKEKAPEKYEVKFKTTRGDFTVQVTRAWSPLGADRFYNLVKGHFYDNTAFFRVVPGFVVQFGIAEKPAVSAAWKHTDFADDPVTQTNKRGALSFATAGPNTRTTQVFISLKDNARLDGMGFSPFAVVEGNGMNVVDMLYDQYGDNAGPDQDKIEKQGTPYLKKGWPKLDYIVSAALVEGSAPAGAPKKVQ
;
A
#
# COMPACT_ATOMS: atom_id res chain seq x y z
N MET A 1 21.76 45.83 0.96
CA MET A 1 22.07 44.97 -0.20
C MET A 1 21.10 43.81 -0.16
N ASN A 2 20.07 43.87 -1.02
CA ASN A 2 19.00 42.90 -1.12
C ASN A 2 19.38 41.84 -2.15
N THR A 3 19.45 40.58 -1.79
CA THR A 3 19.48 39.46 -2.76
C THR A 3 18.26 38.57 -2.55
N LYS A 4 17.31 38.73 -3.49
CA LYS A 4 16.12 37.89 -3.63
C LYS A 4 16.53 36.55 -4.23
N PHE A 5 16.28 35.45 -3.53
CA PHE A 5 16.36 34.09 -4.11
C PHE A 5 15.03 33.76 -4.76
N ALA A 6 15.06 33.56 -6.07
CA ALA A 6 13.94 33.16 -6.89
C ALA A 6 13.64 31.67 -6.72
N LYS A 7 12.34 31.37 -6.52
CA LYS A 7 11.79 30.00 -6.56
C LYS A 7 11.79 29.51 -8.02
N TRP A 8 12.45 28.40 -8.29
CA TRP A 8 12.30 27.66 -9.53
C TRP A 8 11.32 26.51 -9.33
N SER A 9 10.11 26.71 -9.87
CA SER A 9 9.17 25.62 -10.13
C SER A 9 9.50 25.05 -11.51
N ALA A 10 10.05 23.88 -11.59
CA ALA A 10 10.24 23.16 -12.84
C ALA A 10 8.97 22.37 -13.18
N LEU A 11 8.15 22.97 -14.05
CA LEU A 11 7.01 22.30 -14.68
C LEU A 11 7.55 21.56 -15.90
N VAL A 12 7.60 20.24 -15.88
CA VAL A 12 7.91 19.44 -17.07
C VAL A 12 6.60 19.12 -17.76
N ALA A 13 6.24 19.92 -18.74
CA ALA A 13 5.18 19.63 -19.70
C ALA A 13 5.74 18.75 -20.82
N VAL A 14 5.30 17.50 -20.90
CA VAL A 14 5.56 16.63 -22.06
C VAL A 14 4.46 16.88 -23.08
N ALA A 15 4.77 17.63 -24.13
CA ALA A 15 3.92 17.80 -25.31
C ALA A 15 4.05 16.56 -26.22
N VAL A 16 2.96 15.82 -26.39
CA VAL A 16 2.85 14.76 -27.41
C VAL A 16 2.32 15.38 -28.69
N LEU A 17 3.17 15.47 -29.71
CA LEU A 17 2.80 15.87 -31.07
C LEU A 17 2.09 14.70 -31.76
N PHE A 18 0.80 14.86 -32.05
CA PHE A 18 0.09 14.02 -33.01
C PHE A 18 0.28 14.59 -34.42
N ALA A 19 1.03 13.86 -35.26
CA ALA A 19 0.99 14.05 -36.68
C ALA A 19 -0.17 13.25 -37.28
N GLY A 20 -1.09 13.96 -37.92
CA GLY A 20 -2.22 13.39 -38.60
C GLY A 20 -1.87 12.78 -39.93
N CYS A 21 -2.49 11.66 -40.30
CA CYS A 21 -2.68 11.24 -41.65
C CYS A 21 -4.16 10.94 -41.92
N LYS A 22 -4.63 11.54 -42.99
CA LYS A 22 -6.02 11.64 -43.45
C LYS A 22 -6.29 10.60 -44.54
N ALA A 23 -7.55 10.12 -44.59
CA ALA A 23 -8.31 9.57 -45.69
C ALA A 23 -8.18 8.07 -46.00
N LYS A 24 -9.29 7.28 -45.98
CA LYS A 24 -10.29 7.21 -47.06
C LYS A 24 -11.33 6.10 -46.72
N GLU A 25 -12.58 6.49 -46.65
CA GLU A 25 -13.73 5.59 -46.85
C GLU A 25 -13.93 5.32 -48.36
N PRO A 26 -14.60 4.23 -48.81
CA PRO A 26 -16.04 4.11 -48.67
C PRO A 26 -16.62 2.69 -48.58
N ALA A 27 -17.81 2.64 -47.94
CA ALA A 27 -19.04 1.90 -48.23
C ALA A 27 -19.05 0.49 -48.84
N SER A 28 -19.76 -0.43 -48.15
CA SER A 28 -20.95 -1.13 -48.72
C SER A 28 -21.64 -2.01 -47.66
N GLU A 29 -22.88 -1.68 -47.35
CA GLU A 29 -23.90 -2.66 -46.88
C GLU A 29 -24.21 -3.69 -47.98
N PRO A 30 -24.69 -4.89 -47.61
CA PRO A 30 -26.11 -5.15 -47.79
C PRO A 30 -26.76 -5.98 -46.64
N LYS A 31 -28.04 -5.73 -46.51
CA LYS A 31 -29.14 -6.35 -45.77
C LYS A 31 -29.71 -7.60 -46.53
N PRO A 32 -30.73 -8.24 -46.01
CA PRO A 32 -30.89 -9.24 -44.94
C PRO A 32 -31.50 -10.58 -45.43
N ALA A 33 -31.47 -11.62 -44.62
CA ALA A 33 -32.42 -12.79 -44.64
C ALA A 33 -31.95 -13.75 -43.52
N GLU A 34 -32.68 -14.50 -42.75
CA GLU A 34 -34.06 -14.97 -42.76
C GLU A 34 -34.31 -15.70 -41.43
N THR A 35 -35.49 -15.61 -40.94
CA THR A 35 -36.06 -16.26 -39.76
C THR A 35 -35.79 -17.75 -39.62
N ALA A 36 -35.34 -18.19 -38.43
CA ALA A 36 -35.48 -19.57 -37.97
C ALA A 36 -35.97 -19.63 -36.52
N LYS A 37 -37.02 -20.39 -36.35
CA LYS A 37 -37.97 -20.59 -35.25
C LYS A 37 -37.35 -20.80 -33.87
N VAL A 38 -37.96 -20.11 -32.90
CA VAL A 38 -37.95 -20.36 -31.45
C VAL A 38 -38.40 -21.80 -31.17
N VAL A 39 -37.58 -22.55 -30.44
CA VAL A 39 -37.98 -23.73 -29.70
C VAL A 39 -37.65 -23.49 -28.25
N THR A 40 -38.67 -23.31 -27.44
CA THR A 40 -38.62 -23.18 -26.00
C THR A 40 -38.48 -24.56 -25.35
N PRO A 41 -37.43 -24.84 -24.54
CA PRO A 41 -37.49 -25.99 -23.62
C PRO A 41 -38.12 -25.56 -22.28
N ALA A 42 -38.94 -26.46 -21.75
CA ALA A 42 -39.68 -26.35 -20.49
C ALA A 42 -38.75 -26.19 -19.26
N PRO A 43 -39.27 -25.60 -18.16
CA PRO A 43 -38.47 -25.35 -16.97
C PRO A 43 -38.19 -26.63 -16.18
N ALA A 44 -36.94 -26.87 -15.81
CA ALA A 44 -36.52 -27.89 -14.87
C ALA A 44 -36.87 -27.47 -13.42
N PRO A 45 -37.17 -28.43 -12.50
CA PRO A 45 -37.60 -28.14 -11.14
C PRO A 45 -36.47 -27.50 -10.29
N ALA A 46 -36.90 -26.57 -9.44
CA ALA A 46 -36.04 -25.86 -8.50
C ALA A 46 -35.34 -26.82 -7.54
N PRO A 47 -34.04 -26.59 -7.23
CA PRO A 47 -33.37 -27.24 -6.12
C PRO A 47 -33.86 -26.65 -4.79
N ALA A 48 -34.07 -27.53 -3.80
CA ALA A 48 -34.46 -27.20 -2.46
C ALA A 48 -33.52 -26.22 -1.77
N GLU A 49 -34.07 -25.24 -1.08
CA GLU A 49 -33.38 -24.30 -0.22
C GLU A 49 -32.64 -25.05 0.92
N THR A 50 -31.33 -25.12 0.85
CA THR A 50 -30.51 -25.45 2.02
C THR A 50 -30.19 -24.16 2.75
N LYS A 51 -30.76 -24.04 3.94
CA LYS A 51 -30.52 -23.00 4.95
C LYS A 51 -29.02 -22.83 5.17
N PRO A 52 -28.46 -21.60 5.11
CA PRO A 52 -27.07 -21.39 5.43
C PRO A 52 -26.82 -21.69 6.92
N SER A 53 -25.93 -22.63 7.20
CA SER A 53 -25.41 -22.85 8.54
C SER A 53 -24.50 -21.66 8.89
N GLU A 54 -24.83 -21.01 9.98
CA GLU A 54 -24.05 -19.96 10.66
C GLU A 54 -22.62 -20.47 10.92
N PRO A 55 -21.55 -19.74 10.54
CA PRO A 55 -20.20 -20.14 10.88
C PRO A 55 -20.02 -19.96 12.39
N ALA A 56 -19.73 -21.05 13.09
CA ALA A 56 -19.35 -21.03 14.49
C ALA A 56 -18.21 -20.05 14.72
N ALA A 57 -18.42 -19.10 15.63
CA ALA A 57 -17.41 -18.15 16.08
C ALA A 57 -16.20 -18.93 16.63
N ALA A 58 -15.04 -18.75 15.98
CA ALA A 58 -13.77 -19.21 16.52
C ALA A 58 -13.49 -18.50 17.87
N PRO A 59 -12.89 -19.17 18.86
CA PRO A 59 -12.59 -18.56 20.15
C PRO A 59 -11.72 -17.32 19.96
N ALA A 60 -12.12 -16.21 20.56
CA ALA A 60 -11.34 -14.98 20.59
C ALA A 60 -9.98 -15.25 21.25
N GLU A 61 -8.92 -15.27 20.47
CA GLU A 61 -7.55 -15.31 20.96
C GLU A 61 -7.30 -14.05 21.79
N LYS A 62 -6.90 -14.28 23.04
CA LYS A 62 -6.59 -13.22 24.01
C LYS A 62 -5.44 -12.37 23.44
N PRO A 63 -5.55 -11.04 23.35
CA PRO A 63 -4.46 -10.22 22.83
C PRO A 63 -3.22 -10.39 23.71
N ALA A 64 -2.09 -10.74 23.08
CA ALA A 64 -0.79 -10.75 23.74
C ALA A 64 -0.45 -9.35 24.31
N PRO A 65 0.31 -9.25 25.40
CA PRO A 65 0.65 -7.97 26.02
C PRO A 65 1.44 -7.11 25.02
N ALA A 66 0.84 -6.00 24.61
CA ALA A 66 1.45 -5.04 23.68
C ALA A 66 2.80 -4.57 24.23
N ALA A 67 3.86 -4.76 23.47
CA ALA A 67 5.15 -4.12 23.73
C ALA A 67 4.91 -2.61 23.93
N LYS A 68 5.59 -2.00 24.93
CA LYS A 68 5.42 -0.57 25.18
C LYS A 68 5.67 0.21 23.89
N PRO A 69 4.70 1.02 23.41
CA PRO A 69 4.87 1.74 22.15
C PRO A 69 6.12 2.65 22.23
N GLY A 70 6.93 2.60 21.18
CA GLY A 70 8.08 3.50 21.04
C GLY A 70 7.60 4.96 21.01
N ASN A 71 8.46 5.88 21.42
CA ASN A 71 8.13 7.30 21.38
C ASN A 71 8.24 7.82 19.94
N LEU A 72 7.13 7.85 19.21
CA LEU A 72 7.09 8.34 17.83
C LEU A 72 7.51 9.81 17.66
N LEU A 73 7.55 10.60 18.73
CA LEU A 73 8.05 11.97 18.68
C LEU A 73 9.58 12.06 18.79
N LYS A 74 10.26 10.90 18.99
CA LYS A 74 11.72 10.78 19.07
C LYS A 74 12.21 9.68 18.13
N PRO A 75 12.19 9.92 16.80
CA PRO A 75 12.61 8.93 15.79
C PRO A 75 14.02 8.36 16.04
N GLU A 76 14.91 9.15 16.63
CA GLU A 76 16.28 8.76 16.97
C GLU A 76 16.37 7.61 17.96
N THR A 77 15.29 7.31 18.70
CA THR A 77 15.22 6.18 19.65
C THR A 77 14.75 4.89 18.99
N LEU A 78 14.25 4.94 17.77
CA LEU A 78 13.66 3.82 17.03
C LEU A 78 14.63 3.33 15.95
N LYS A 79 15.74 2.68 16.38
CA LYS A 79 16.86 2.23 15.53
C LYS A 79 17.22 0.77 15.75
N GLU A 80 16.24 -0.06 16.09
CA GLU A 80 16.48 -1.48 16.27
C GLU A 80 16.75 -2.14 14.92
N LYS A 81 17.68 -3.08 14.89
CA LYS A 81 17.89 -3.97 13.75
C LYS A 81 16.76 -5.00 13.72
N ALA A 82 16.08 -5.12 12.59
CA ALA A 82 15.03 -6.10 12.40
C ALA A 82 15.58 -7.54 12.36
N PRO A 83 14.75 -8.55 12.70
CA PRO A 83 15.04 -9.94 12.36
C PRO A 83 15.23 -10.15 10.85
N GLU A 84 15.92 -11.21 10.47
CA GLU A 84 16.16 -11.54 9.05
C GLU A 84 14.84 -11.79 8.29
N LYS A 85 13.85 -12.35 8.97
CA LYS A 85 12.47 -12.47 8.50
C LYS A 85 11.52 -12.18 9.64
N TYR A 86 10.43 -11.49 9.33
CA TYR A 86 9.34 -11.24 10.26
C TYR A 86 8.05 -10.96 9.51
N GLU A 87 6.94 -11.16 10.19
CA GLU A 87 5.61 -10.91 9.65
C GLU A 87 4.95 -9.73 10.35
N VAL A 88 4.18 -8.98 9.58
CA VAL A 88 3.35 -7.88 10.08
C VAL A 88 1.91 -8.12 9.69
N LYS A 89 1.04 -8.20 10.69
CA LYS A 89 -0.40 -8.28 10.50
C LYS A 89 -1.00 -6.88 10.46
N PHE A 90 -1.64 -6.55 9.36
CA PHE A 90 -2.44 -5.36 9.18
C PHE A 90 -3.91 -5.68 9.43
N LYS A 91 -4.54 -4.96 10.36
CA LYS A 91 -6.00 -4.88 10.49
C LYS A 91 -6.47 -3.63 9.79
N THR A 92 -7.39 -3.75 8.86
CA THR A 92 -7.87 -2.62 8.08
C THR A 92 -9.39 -2.51 8.11
N THR A 93 -9.92 -1.42 7.57
CA THR A 93 -11.37 -1.22 7.40
C THR A 93 -12.01 -2.19 6.39
N ARG A 94 -11.19 -2.90 5.58
CA ARG A 94 -11.64 -3.88 4.57
C ARG A 94 -11.33 -5.33 4.93
N GLY A 95 -10.71 -5.58 6.07
CA GLY A 95 -10.29 -6.90 6.52
C GLY A 95 -8.81 -6.92 6.89
N ASP A 96 -8.32 -8.09 7.24
CA ASP A 96 -6.95 -8.30 7.68
C ASP A 96 -6.10 -8.86 6.54
N PHE A 97 -4.83 -8.48 6.49
CA PHE A 97 -3.81 -9.13 5.66
C PHE A 97 -2.47 -9.15 6.38
N THR A 98 -1.62 -10.09 5.98
CA THR A 98 -0.27 -10.23 6.52
C THR A 98 0.76 -9.94 5.43
N VAL A 99 1.88 -9.34 5.80
CA VAL A 99 3.04 -9.19 4.94
C VAL A 99 4.24 -9.90 5.55
N GLN A 100 5.00 -10.61 4.73
CA GLN A 100 6.28 -11.17 5.11
C GLN A 100 7.38 -10.23 4.70
N VAL A 101 8.20 -9.81 5.66
CA VAL A 101 9.40 -9.00 5.43
C VAL A 101 10.61 -9.90 5.37
N THR A 102 11.48 -9.67 4.38
CA THR A 102 12.77 -10.33 4.22
C THR A 102 13.86 -9.27 4.24
N ARG A 103 14.56 -9.14 5.37
CA ARG A 103 15.55 -8.09 5.60
C ARG A 103 16.66 -8.06 4.54
N ALA A 104 17.11 -9.23 4.09
CA ALA A 104 18.15 -9.33 3.06
C ALA A 104 17.78 -8.68 1.72
N TRP A 105 16.50 -8.42 1.44
CA TRP A 105 16.08 -7.80 0.19
C TRP A 105 16.35 -6.27 0.18
N SER A 106 16.12 -5.61 1.31
CA SER A 106 16.29 -4.17 1.50
C SER A 106 16.52 -3.90 3.00
N PRO A 107 17.77 -4.05 3.49
CA PRO A 107 18.07 -4.05 4.92
C PRO A 107 17.67 -2.77 5.65
N LEU A 108 17.95 -1.60 5.06
CA LEU A 108 17.61 -0.31 5.67
C LEU A 108 16.09 -0.08 5.69
N GLY A 109 15.42 -0.44 4.58
CA GLY A 109 13.96 -0.38 4.50
C GLY A 109 13.28 -1.32 5.49
N ALA A 110 13.76 -2.57 5.60
CA ALA A 110 13.22 -3.55 6.55
C ALA A 110 13.42 -3.10 8.01
N ASP A 111 14.59 -2.57 8.36
CA ASP A 111 14.86 -2.05 9.71
C ASP A 111 13.97 -0.83 10.04
N ARG A 112 13.80 0.09 9.06
CA ARG A 112 12.89 1.24 9.21
C ARG A 112 11.45 0.78 9.42
N PHE A 113 10.96 -0.13 8.60
CA PHE A 113 9.59 -0.64 8.67
C PHE A 113 9.31 -1.35 10.00
N TYR A 114 10.26 -2.18 10.46
CA TYR A 114 10.19 -2.86 11.76
C TYR A 114 9.98 -1.87 12.92
N ASN A 115 10.80 -0.82 12.96
CA ASN A 115 10.72 0.22 14.01
C ASN A 115 9.42 1.01 13.95
N LEU A 116 8.92 1.34 12.74
CA LEU A 116 7.65 2.04 12.55
C LEU A 116 6.47 1.19 13.03
N VAL A 117 6.44 -0.12 12.68
CA VAL A 117 5.39 -1.05 13.14
C VAL A 117 5.46 -1.23 14.65
N LYS A 118 6.64 -1.47 15.22
CA LYS A 118 6.85 -1.62 16.67
C LYS A 118 6.46 -0.37 17.45
N GLY A 119 6.64 0.81 16.85
CA GLY A 119 6.23 2.10 17.39
C GLY A 119 4.75 2.43 17.20
N HIS A 120 3.97 1.58 16.53
CA HIS A 120 2.57 1.83 16.18
C HIS A 120 2.36 3.04 15.25
N PHE A 121 3.34 3.33 14.40
CA PHE A 121 3.30 4.48 13.48
C PHE A 121 2.16 4.38 12.47
N TYR A 122 1.88 3.17 11.97
CA TYR A 122 0.87 2.94 10.94
C TYR A 122 -0.56 2.83 11.47
N ASP A 123 -0.75 2.81 12.80
CA ASP A 123 -2.09 2.73 13.40
C ASP A 123 -2.91 3.98 13.04
N ASN A 124 -4.18 3.77 12.65
CA ASN A 124 -5.13 4.80 12.21
C ASN A 124 -4.67 5.61 10.98
N THR A 125 -3.69 5.14 10.20
CA THR A 125 -3.26 5.82 8.97
C THR A 125 -4.14 5.42 7.78
N ALA A 126 -4.32 6.35 6.84
CA ALA A 126 -5.13 6.12 5.66
C ALA A 126 -4.31 5.49 4.52
N PHE A 127 -4.99 4.68 3.70
CA PHE A 127 -4.55 4.40 2.34
C PHE A 127 -4.92 5.61 1.47
N PHE A 128 -4.10 6.66 1.52
CA PHE A 128 -4.44 7.96 0.96
C PHE A 128 -4.36 8.04 -0.56
N ARG A 129 -3.71 7.07 -1.20
CA ARG A 129 -3.60 6.99 -2.65
C ARG A 129 -3.73 5.54 -3.10
N VAL A 130 -4.82 5.24 -3.80
CA VAL A 130 -5.08 3.92 -4.40
C VAL A 130 -5.26 4.12 -5.90
N VAL A 131 -4.30 3.65 -6.70
CA VAL A 131 -4.30 3.79 -8.16
C VAL A 131 -4.54 2.42 -8.77
N PRO A 132 -5.73 2.15 -9.34
CA PRO A 132 -6.06 0.86 -9.91
C PRO A 132 -5.01 0.37 -10.90
N GLY A 133 -4.63 -0.89 -10.79
CA GLY A 133 -3.61 -1.48 -11.66
C GLY A 133 -2.22 -0.84 -11.54
N PHE A 134 -1.93 -0.14 -10.45
CA PHE A 134 -0.60 0.40 -10.17
C PHE A 134 -0.20 0.14 -8.72
N VAL A 135 -0.55 1.02 -7.77
CA VAL A 135 -0.13 0.91 -6.37
C VAL A 135 -1.19 1.36 -5.38
N VAL A 136 -1.05 0.88 -4.14
CA VAL A 136 -1.71 1.43 -2.93
C VAL A 136 -0.63 2.05 -2.06
N GLN A 137 -0.76 3.33 -1.70
CA GLN A 137 0.23 4.07 -0.92
C GLN A 137 -0.35 4.53 0.42
N PHE A 138 0.44 4.38 1.49
CA PHE A 138 0.11 4.74 2.86
C PHE A 138 1.38 5.17 3.63
N GLY A 139 1.24 5.55 4.91
CA GLY A 139 2.38 5.82 5.78
C GLY A 139 2.64 7.31 6.04
N ILE A 140 1.58 8.14 6.01
CA ILE A 140 1.57 9.47 6.63
C ILE A 140 0.87 9.32 7.99
N ALA A 141 1.51 9.78 9.07
CA ALA A 141 0.99 9.56 10.41
C ALA A 141 -0.38 10.21 10.64
N GLU A 142 -1.19 9.59 11.52
CA GLU A 142 -2.50 10.13 11.94
C GLU A 142 -2.37 11.55 12.52
N LYS A 143 -1.32 11.77 13.33
CA LYS A 143 -1.10 13.00 14.09
C LYS A 143 -0.06 13.88 13.43
N PRO A 144 -0.35 15.18 13.15
CA PRO A 144 0.61 16.10 12.54
C PRO A 144 1.94 16.23 13.27
N ALA A 145 1.93 16.16 14.61
CA ALA A 145 3.17 16.22 15.40
C ALA A 145 4.10 15.04 15.11
N VAL A 146 3.56 13.85 14.85
CA VAL A 146 4.34 12.67 14.46
C VAL A 146 4.87 12.84 13.04
N SER A 147 4.03 13.28 12.08
CA SER A 147 4.49 13.58 10.72
C SER A 147 5.63 14.60 10.72
N ALA A 148 5.54 15.66 11.52
CA ALA A 148 6.60 16.66 11.65
C ALA A 148 7.90 16.08 12.23
N ALA A 149 7.83 15.18 13.22
CA ALA A 149 9.00 14.54 13.81
C ALA A 149 9.71 13.61 12.82
N TRP A 150 8.98 12.98 11.89
CA TRP A 150 9.54 12.03 10.91
C TRP A 150 9.91 12.66 9.57
N LYS A 151 9.53 13.91 9.31
CA LYS A 151 9.68 14.58 8.00
C LYS A 151 11.10 14.62 7.45
N HIS A 152 12.09 14.71 8.32
CA HIS A 152 13.52 14.82 7.96
C HIS A 152 14.34 13.64 8.49
N THR A 153 13.72 12.48 8.60
CA THR A 153 14.38 11.25 9.03
C THR A 153 14.69 10.36 7.82
N ASP A 154 15.23 10.97 6.78
CA ASP A 154 15.61 10.26 5.57
C ASP A 154 16.59 9.13 5.84
N PHE A 155 16.53 8.07 5.04
CA PHE A 155 17.53 7.01 5.04
C PHE A 155 18.00 6.68 3.63
N ALA A 156 19.22 6.14 3.54
CA ALA A 156 19.85 5.82 2.28
C ALA A 156 19.08 4.75 1.47
N ASP A 157 19.28 4.77 0.17
CA ASP A 157 18.67 3.80 -0.72
C ASP A 157 19.34 2.43 -0.57
N ASP A 158 18.53 1.38 -0.40
CA ASP A 158 18.99 0.01 -0.55
C ASP A 158 19.11 -0.36 -2.04
N PRO A 159 20.06 -1.24 -2.43
CA PRO A 159 20.10 -1.79 -3.78
C PRO A 159 18.81 -2.53 -4.13
N VAL A 160 18.37 -2.42 -5.37
CA VAL A 160 17.23 -3.19 -5.87
C VAL A 160 17.65 -4.62 -6.14
N THR A 161 17.27 -5.55 -5.25
CA THR A 161 17.59 -6.97 -5.34
C THR A 161 16.38 -7.83 -5.72
N GLN A 162 15.18 -7.27 -5.64
CA GLN A 162 13.92 -7.91 -5.96
C GLN A 162 13.10 -7.04 -6.93
N THR A 163 12.19 -7.69 -7.65
CA THR A 163 11.28 -7.00 -8.57
C THR A 163 10.00 -6.56 -7.86
N ASN A 164 9.49 -5.38 -8.20
CA ASN A 164 8.20 -4.83 -7.74
C ASN A 164 7.02 -5.58 -8.36
N LYS A 165 6.91 -6.89 -8.09
CA LYS A 165 5.79 -7.75 -8.52
C LYS A 165 4.52 -7.39 -7.74
N ARG A 166 3.38 -7.86 -8.23
CA ARG A 166 2.11 -7.76 -7.49
C ARG A 166 2.28 -8.28 -6.06
N GLY A 167 1.84 -7.49 -5.09
CA GLY A 167 1.96 -7.76 -3.65
C GLY A 167 3.28 -7.32 -3.02
N ALA A 168 4.29 -6.91 -3.80
CA ALA A 168 5.54 -6.38 -3.25
C ALA A 168 5.33 -5.03 -2.56
N LEU A 169 6.02 -4.84 -1.42
CA LEU A 169 6.06 -3.58 -0.67
C LEU A 169 7.42 -2.91 -0.85
N SER A 170 7.38 -1.61 -1.16
CA SER A 170 8.57 -0.76 -1.29
C SER A 170 8.32 0.61 -0.64
N PHE A 171 9.39 1.27 -0.18
CA PHE A 171 9.27 2.65 0.30
C PHE A 171 9.11 3.62 -0.88
N ALA A 172 8.22 4.60 -0.70
CA ALA A 172 8.13 5.75 -1.59
C ALA A 172 9.33 6.68 -1.40
N THR A 173 9.68 7.42 -2.46
CA THR A 173 10.79 8.37 -2.46
C THR A 173 10.44 9.62 -3.28
N ALA A 174 10.98 10.76 -2.91
CA ALA A 174 10.94 12.01 -3.68
C ALA A 174 12.25 12.25 -4.47
N GLY A 175 13.14 11.27 -4.48
CA GLY A 175 14.46 11.29 -5.12
C GLY A 175 15.44 10.39 -4.36
N PRO A 176 16.71 10.33 -4.77
CA PRO A 176 17.71 9.50 -4.11
C PRO A 176 17.86 9.82 -2.63
N ASN A 177 17.88 8.79 -1.78
CA ASN A 177 18.07 8.89 -0.32
C ASN A 177 17.05 9.78 0.41
N THR A 178 15.79 9.82 -0.06
CA THR A 178 14.71 10.61 0.56
C THR A 178 13.57 9.77 1.11
N ARG A 179 13.80 8.48 1.34
CA ARG A 179 12.83 7.57 1.96
C ARG A 179 12.65 7.92 3.42
N THR A 180 11.39 7.98 3.88
CA THR A 180 11.07 8.27 5.30
C THR A 180 10.17 7.19 5.89
N THR A 181 8.85 7.35 5.74
CA THR A 181 7.83 6.50 6.37
C THR A 181 6.79 5.96 5.42
N GLN A 182 6.66 6.54 4.21
CA GLN A 182 5.64 6.17 3.26
C GLN A 182 6.02 4.89 2.51
N VAL A 183 5.06 3.98 2.37
CA VAL A 183 5.20 2.67 1.74
C VAL A 183 4.10 2.50 0.70
N PHE A 184 4.37 1.74 -0.35
CA PHE A 184 3.34 1.31 -1.30
C PHE A 184 3.35 -0.20 -1.51
N ILE A 185 2.17 -0.74 -1.85
CA ILE A 185 1.95 -2.12 -2.28
C ILE A 185 1.70 -2.10 -3.79
N SER A 186 2.38 -2.93 -4.55
CA SER A 186 2.16 -3.08 -5.99
C SER A 186 0.89 -3.87 -6.27
N LEU A 187 -0.07 -3.29 -7.03
CA LEU A 187 -1.32 -3.96 -7.43
C LEU A 187 -1.16 -4.84 -8.67
N LYS A 188 -0.07 -4.68 -9.40
CA LYS A 188 0.36 -5.54 -10.51
C LYS A 188 1.87 -5.65 -10.55
N ASP A 189 2.41 -6.35 -11.54
CA ASP A 189 3.84 -6.37 -11.81
C ASP A 189 4.30 -5.00 -12.35
N ASN A 190 5.10 -4.32 -11.55
CA ASN A 190 5.59 -2.96 -11.80
C ASN A 190 7.12 -2.95 -11.98
N ALA A 191 7.67 -3.87 -12.79
CA ALA A 191 9.11 -4.04 -13.00
C ALA A 191 9.85 -2.75 -13.42
N ARG A 192 9.15 -1.79 -14.05
CA ARG A 192 9.72 -0.47 -14.35
C ARG A 192 10.22 0.29 -13.13
N LEU A 193 9.62 0.03 -11.95
CA LEU A 193 10.01 0.68 -10.70
C LEU A 193 11.39 0.20 -10.21
N ASP A 194 11.82 -1.00 -10.63
CA ASP A 194 13.14 -1.54 -10.27
C ASP A 194 14.26 -0.64 -10.83
N GLY A 195 14.15 -0.24 -12.10
CA GLY A 195 15.08 0.70 -12.74
C GLY A 195 15.02 2.13 -12.18
N MET A 196 13.98 2.46 -11.41
CA MET A 196 13.83 3.75 -10.73
C MET A 196 14.34 3.72 -9.28
N GLY A 197 14.89 2.59 -8.83
CA GLY A 197 15.49 2.44 -7.51
C GLY A 197 14.51 2.08 -6.39
N PHE A 198 13.27 1.67 -6.69
CA PHE A 198 12.35 1.18 -5.65
C PHE A 198 12.71 -0.25 -5.27
N SER A 199 13.25 -0.43 -4.05
CA SER A 199 13.70 -1.72 -3.51
C SER A 199 12.59 -2.39 -2.69
N PRO A 200 12.01 -3.52 -3.14
CA PRO A 200 11.09 -4.30 -2.34
C PRO A 200 11.76 -4.85 -1.08
N PHE A 201 11.07 -4.79 0.04
CA PHE A 201 11.51 -5.36 1.32
C PHE A 201 10.55 -6.42 1.88
N ALA A 202 9.31 -6.47 1.37
CA ALA A 202 8.27 -7.37 1.84
C ALA A 202 7.31 -7.77 0.71
N VAL A 203 6.47 -8.76 1.00
CA VAL A 203 5.39 -9.22 0.13
C VAL A 203 4.13 -9.53 0.94
N VAL A 204 2.96 -9.23 0.37
CA VAL A 204 1.66 -9.63 0.93
C VAL A 204 1.50 -11.14 0.79
N GLU A 205 1.14 -11.81 1.89
CA GLU A 205 1.03 -13.27 1.94
C GLU A 205 -0.36 -13.80 1.64
N GLY A 206 -0.41 -15.05 1.20
CA GLY A 206 -1.62 -15.82 1.02
C GLY A 206 -2.68 -15.08 0.19
N ASN A 207 -3.90 -15.01 0.73
CA ASN A 207 -5.03 -14.31 0.10
C ASN A 207 -5.11 -12.81 0.48
N GLY A 208 -4.07 -12.25 1.11
CA GLY A 208 -4.08 -10.86 1.57
C GLY A 208 -4.31 -9.85 0.47
N MET A 209 -3.90 -10.14 -0.76
CA MET A 209 -4.16 -9.26 -1.90
C MET A 209 -5.65 -9.13 -2.23
N ASN A 210 -6.52 -10.06 -1.83
CA ASN A 210 -7.97 -9.89 -1.98
C ASN A 210 -8.49 -8.74 -1.12
N VAL A 211 -7.92 -8.53 0.07
CA VAL A 211 -8.25 -7.39 0.94
C VAL A 211 -7.69 -6.09 0.35
N VAL A 212 -6.45 -6.12 -0.14
CA VAL A 212 -5.81 -4.94 -0.75
C VAL A 212 -6.57 -4.47 -1.99
N ASP A 213 -7.11 -5.39 -2.81
CA ASP A 213 -7.92 -5.06 -4.00
C ASP A 213 -9.30 -4.47 -3.67
N MET A 214 -9.82 -4.67 -2.44
CA MET A 214 -11.08 -4.08 -2.00
C MET A 214 -10.95 -2.66 -1.45
N LEU A 215 -9.73 -2.13 -1.33
CA LEU A 215 -9.52 -0.76 -0.85
C LEU A 215 -10.14 0.25 -1.81
N TYR A 216 -10.75 1.29 -1.26
CA TYR A 216 -11.47 2.30 -2.04
C TYR A 216 -10.52 3.07 -2.97
N ASP A 217 -10.73 2.92 -4.28
CA ASP A 217 -9.85 3.39 -5.34
C ASP A 217 -10.42 4.55 -6.18
N GLN A 218 -11.68 4.95 -5.93
CA GLN A 218 -12.37 5.93 -6.79
C GLN A 218 -11.81 7.36 -6.68
N TYR A 219 -10.97 7.64 -5.70
CA TYR A 219 -10.21 8.90 -5.66
C TYR A 219 -8.99 8.87 -6.59
N GLY A 220 -8.44 7.67 -6.86
CA GLY A 220 -7.34 7.46 -7.81
C GLY A 220 -6.12 8.34 -7.52
N ASP A 221 -5.48 8.76 -8.60
CA ASP A 221 -4.26 9.58 -8.55
C ASP A 221 -4.56 11.08 -8.53
N ASN A 222 -5.64 11.50 -9.18
CA ASN A 222 -5.91 12.93 -9.44
C ASN A 222 -6.90 13.58 -8.46
N ALA A 223 -7.81 12.79 -7.87
CA ALA A 223 -8.83 13.28 -6.94
C ALA A 223 -8.51 12.94 -5.47
N GLY A 224 -7.34 12.36 -5.21
CA GLY A 224 -6.87 12.03 -3.87
C GLY A 224 -6.47 13.25 -3.04
N PRO A 225 -6.25 13.05 -1.74
CA PRO A 225 -5.85 14.13 -0.84
C PRO A 225 -4.42 14.61 -1.11
N ASP A 226 -4.18 15.89 -0.86
CA ASP A 226 -2.86 16.50 -0.88
C ASP A 226 -2.02 16.02 0.31
N GLN A 227 -0.88 15.40 0.04
CA GLN A 227 -0.02 14.77 1.06
C GLN A 227 0.54 15.78 2.06
N ASP A 228 0.94 16.98 1.63
CA ASP A 228 1.42 18.04 2.51
C ASP A 228 0.33 18.48 3.50
N LYS A 229 -0.92 18.49 3.06
CA LYS A 229 -2.06 18.80 3.94
C LYS A 229 -2.38 17.66 4.88
N ILE A 230 -2.19 16.40 4.47
CA ILE A 230 -2.32 15.26 5.39
C ILE A 230 -1.28 15.41 6.50
N GLU A 231 -0.01 15.67 6.17
CA GLU A 231 1.06 15.86 7.15
C GLU A 231 0.76 16.99 8.14
N LYS A 232 0.20 18.10 7.67
CA LYS A 232 -0.06 19.31 8.47
C LYS A 232 -1.36 19.27 9.27
N GLN A 233 -2.39 18.55 8.79
CA GLN A 233 -3.74 18.60 9.35
C GLN A 233 -4.24 17.23 9.85
N GLY A 234 -3.57 16.14 9.45
CA GLY A 234 -3.87 14.77 9.90
C GLY A 234 -5.23 14.23 9.46
N THR A 235 -5.73 13.26 10.22
CA THR A 235 -7.00 12.58 9.97
C THR A 235 -8.23 13.50 9.84
N PRO A 236 -8.39 14.62 10.57
CA PRO A 236 -9.52 15.53 10.37
C PRO A 236 -9.65 16.07 8.94
N TYR A 237 -8.53 16.38 8.29
CA TYR A 237 -8.50 16.80 6.90
C TYR A 237 -9.01 15.70 5.96
N LEU A 238 -8.55 14.48 6.17
CA LEU A 238 -8.99 13.32 5.37
C LEU A 238 -10.48 13.02 5.54
N LYS A 239 -10.97 12.95 6.78
CA LYS A 239 -12.38 12.67 7.07
C LYS A 239 -13.33 13.69 6.48
N LYS A 240 -12.91 14.96 6.42
CA LYS A 240 -13.72 16.04 5.83
C LYS A 240 -13.80 15.98 4.32
N GLY A 241 -12.67 15.73 3.64
CA GLY A 241 -12.57 15.80 2.18
C GLY A 241 -12.75 14.46 1.48
N TRP A 242 -12.34 13.36 2.12
CA TRP A 242 -12.28 12.01 1.54
C TRP A 242 -12.86 10.95 2.48
N PRO A 243 -14.17 11.03 2.81
CA PRO A 243 -14.79 10.19 3.84
C PRO A 243 -14.85 8.70 3.50
N LYS A 244 -14.60 8.33 2.24
CA LYS A 244 -14.61 6.92 1.79
C LYS A 244 -13.23 6.26 1.80
N LEU A 245 -12.17 6.98 2.20
CA LEU A 245 -10.86 6.34 2.33
C LEU A 245 -10.90 5.21 3.33
N ASP A 246 -10.15 4.16 3.01
CA ASP A 246 -9.90 3.06 3.94
C ASP A 246 -8.69 3.35 4.82
N TYR A 247 -8.66 2.69 5.97
CA TYR A 247 -7.66 2.92 7.02
C TYR A 247 -7.02 1.63 7.48
N ILE A 248 -5.76 1.71 7.86
CA ILE A 248 -5.10 0.74 8.73
C ILE A 248 -5.58 1.02 10.15
N VAL A 249 -6.32 0.09 10.73
CA VAL A 249 -6.77 0.19 12.14
C VAL A 249 -5.57 -0.05 13.06
N SER A 250 -4.77 -1.08 12.75
CA SER A 250 -3.51 -1.36 13.44
C SER A 250 -2.56 -2.18 12.58
N ALA A 251 -1.25 -2.00 12.79
CA ALA A 251 -0.21 -2.84 12.24
C ALA A 251 0.66 -3.38 13.38
N ALA A 252 0.81 -4.70 13.47
CA ALA A 252 1.52 -5.35 14.57
C ALA A 252 2.43 -6.48 14.06
N LEU A 253 3.57 -6.64 14.73
CA LEU A 253 4.44 -7.81 14.53
C LEU A 253 3.70 -9.08 14.94
N VAL A 254 3.82 -10.14 14.14
CA VAL A 254 3.30 -11.45 14.48
C VAL A 254 4.32 -12.15 15.37
N GLU A 255 3.89 -12.53 16.59
CA GLU A 255 4.75 -13.24 17.54
C GLU A 255 5.11 -14.63 17.01
N GLY A 256 6.38 -15.02 17.12
CA GLY A 256 6.88 -16.33 16.65
C GLY A 256 7.35 -16.37 15.19
N SER A 257 7.21 -15.30 14.43
CA SER A 257 7.69 -15.24 13.04
C SER A 257 9.22 -15.04 12.90
N ALA A 258 9.94 -14.79 14.01
CA ALA A 258 11.39 -14.81 13.99
C ALA A 258 11.88 -16.27 13.85
N PRO A 259 12.81 -16.60 12.93
CA PRO A 259 13.38 -17.94 12.87
C PRO A 259 13.97 -18.30 14.23
N ALA A 260 13.60 -19.47 14.77
CA ALA A 260 14.25 -20.07 15.94
C ALA A 260 15.74 -20.27 15.65
N GLY A 261 16.60 -19.32 16.05
CA GLY A 261 18.02 -19.35 15.67
C GLY A 261 18.85 -18.21 16.26
N ALA A 262 18.53 -17.76 17.49
CA ALA A 262 19.57 -17.12 18.31
C ALA A 262 20.17 -18.20 19.21
N PRO A 263 21.48 -18.49 19.18
CA PRO A 263 22.08 -19.41 20.14
C PRO A 263 21.87 -18.86 21.55
N LYS A 264 21.12 -19.62 22.37
CA LYS A 264 21.08 -19.39 23.82
C LYS A 264 22.52 -19.45 24.29
N LYS A 265 23.06 -18.35 24.80
CA LYS A 265 24.28 -18.38 25.59
C LYS A 265 24.02 -19.29 26.77
N VAL A 266 24.60 -20.50 26.73
CA VAL A 266 24.74 -21.37 27.89
C VAL A 266 25.72 -20.66 28.82
N GLN A 267 25.24 -20.30 30.01
CA GLN A 267 26.09 -19.90 31.12
C GLN A 267 26.79 -21.11 31.71
#